data_328083a5484b3f013554fcaec39d8ac4
#
_entry.id   328083a5484b3f013554fcaec39d8ac4
#
_cell.length_a   1.000
_cell.length_b   1.000
_cell.length_c   1.000
_cell.angle_alpha   90.00
_cell.angle_beta   90.00
_cell.angle_gamma   90.00
#
_symmetry.space_group_name_H-M   'P 1'
#
loop_
_entity.id
_entity.type
_entity.pdbx_description
1 polymer ?
#
loop_
_entity_poly.entity_id
_entity_poly.type
_entity_poly.pdbx_seq_one_letter_code
_entity_poly.pdbx_strand_id
1 'polypeptide(L)'
;MRRLALPFAVALIAGSIVTARATPPAATLSPAPPPLAAQAAQAAPVTPAAQEPPVNPGSSVVLRSFRSASLKRDWSYTVYLPPGYNPEGARYPVMYLLHGNAGNANDWITQGRLQATTDTLIERREIPPVVIVMPQGGTDWYVDRKEKMQSAFLNDLLPEVETHFAVSNQRAGRAIGGVSMGGFGALRFSLLEPGLFCGAMLLSPAIYANEPPLNSAARYVGVFGDRQFDSRVWHELNYPALLRGYFARSWRVPMFIAAGDDDLTIQAESSVLYTQLRRAQNPAELRIVDGGHTWDVWRGLLGQGLKYALECVK
;
A
#
# COMPACT_ATOMS: atom_id res chain seq x y z
N MET A 1 1.31 58.20 -30.59
CA MET A 1 0.87 58.48 -29.22
C MET A 1 1.74 57.63 -28.28
N ARG A 2 2.67 58.31 -27.60
CA ARG A 2 3.66 57.71 -26.67
C ARG A 2 2.97 57.48 -25.32
N ARG A 3 3.09 56.31 -24.72
CA ARG A 3 2.80 56.10 -23.30
C ARG A 3 4.07 55.77 -22.56
N LEU A 4 4.35 56.61 -21.53
CA LEU A 4 5.47 56.58 -20.62
C LEU A 4 5.36 55.33 -19.69
N ALA A 5 6.50 54.71 -19.43
CA ALA A 5 6.71 53.77 -18.33
C ALA A 5 7.31 54.52 -17.14
N LEU A 6 6.76 54.29 -15.96
CA LEU A 6 7.32 54.73 -14.67
C LEU A 6 7.98 53.51 -13.97
N PRO A 7 9.15 53.65 -13.40
CA PRO A 7 9.77 52.60 -12.57
C PRO A 7 9.33 52.72 -11.12
N PHE A 8 8.94 51.60 -10.51
CA PHE A 8 8.77 51.49 -9.07
C PHE A 8 10.15 51.15 -8.42
N ALA A 9 10.64 52.01 -7.55
CA ALA A 9 11.81 51.77 -6.70
C ALA A 9 11.35 51.05 -5.43
N VAL A 10 11.96 49.92 -5.12
CA VAL A 10 11.80 49.20 -3.85
C VAL A 10 12.96 49.56 -2.95
N ALA A 11 12.68 50.22 -1.82
CA ALA A 11 13.63 50.53 -0.78
C ALA A 11 13.86 49.31 0.14
N LEU A 12 15.11 48.84 0.22
CA LEU A 12 15.54 47.87 1.24
C LEU A 12 15.79 48.62 2.57
N ILE A 13 15.07 48.23 3.62
CA ILE A 13 15.38 48.60 5.00
C ILE A 13 16.14 47.43 5.65
N ALA A 14 17.44 47.60 5.92
CA ALA A 14 18.24 46.67 6.69
C ALA A 14 18.06 46.97 8.20
N GLY A 15 17.36 46.10 8.90
CA GLY A 15 17.26 46.14 10.36
C GLY A 15 18.22 45.14 11.00
N SER A 16 19.28 45.67 11.69
CA SER A 16 20.19 44.84 12.48
C SER A 16 19.54 44.44 13.82
N ILE A 17 19.39 43.16 14.05
CA ILE A 17 18.97 42.62 15.35
C ILE A 17 20.21 42.17 16.12
N VAL A 18 20.47 42.82 17.23
CA VAL A 18 21.48 42.44 18.22
C VAL A 18 20.87 41.40 19.14
N THR A 19 21.36 40.16 19.10
CA THR A 19 20.96 39.11 20.04
C THR A 19 21.88 39.11 21.26
N ALA A 20 21.30 39.43 22.42
CA ALA A 20 21.96 39.25 23.72
C ALA A 20 21.97 37.78 24.13
N ARG A 21 23.14 37.22 24.37
CA ARG A 21 23.33 35.87 24.93
C ARG A 21 23.06 35.90 26.45
N ALA A 22 22.07 35.17 26.93
CA ALA A 22 21.85 34.88 28.33
C ALA A 22 22.63 33.63 28.75
N THR A 23 23.40 33.74 29.83
CA THR A 23 24.16 32.68 30.50
C THR A 23 23.20 31.87 31.39
N PRO A 24 23.21 30.51 31.41
CA PRO A 24 22.40 29.74 32.34
C PRO A 24 23.00 29.72 33.76
N PRO A 25 22.15 29.64 34.81
CA PRO A 25 22.59 29.53 36.18
C PRO A 25 23.15 28.16 36.53
N ALA A 26 24.14 28.13 37.45
CA ALA A 26 24.80 26.91 37.95
C ALA A 26 23.84 26.03 38.72
N ALA A 27 23.91 24.72 38.42
CA ALA A 27 23.18 23.70 39.16
C ALA A 27 23.85 23.38 40.50
N THR A 28 23.10 23.50 41.60
CA THR A 28 23.47 23.06 42.94
C THR A 28 23.24 21.55 43.08
N LEU A 29 24.28 20.81 43.45
CA LEU A 29 24.24 19.38 43.75
C LEU A 29 23.62 19.16 45.15
N SER A 30 22.53 18.35 45.17
CA SER A 30 21.96 17.84 46.43
C SER A 30 22.71 16.59 46.90
N PRO A 31 22.89 16.38 48.24
CA PRO A 31 23.60 15.24 48.76
C PRO A 31 22.80 13.96 48.69
N ALA A 32 23.50 12.80 48.52
CA ALA A 32 22.96 11.47 48.43
C ALA A 32 22.31 10.95 49.73
N PRO A 33 21.28 10.15 49.68
CA PRO A 33 20.68 9.52 50.87
C PRO A 33 21.49 8.31 51.40
N PRO A 34 21.39 8.02 52.70
CA PRO A 34 22.13 6.90 53.31
C PRO A 34 21.59 5.51 52.92
N PRO A 35 22.39 4.43 53.08
CA PRO A 35 21.99 3.07 52.69
C PRO A 35 20.94 2.46 53.63
N LEU A 36 19.91 1.87 53.02
CA LEU A 36 18.85 1.10 53.71
C LEU A 36 19.37 -0.28 54.16
N ALA A 37 19.21 -0.58 55.41
CA ALA A 37 19.52 -1.86 56.01
C ALA A 37 18.63 -2.99 55.46
N ALA A 38 19.25 -4.14 55.17
CA ALA A 38 18.57 -5.35 54.73
C ALA A 38 17.66 -5.94 55.83
N GLN A 39 16.36 -5.94 55.60
CA GLN A 39 15.42 -6.75 56.38
C GLN A 39 15.16 -8.07 55.63
N ALA A 40 15.40 -9.17 56.29
CA ALA A 40 15.10 -10.51 55.79
C ALA A 40 13.58 -10.70 55.65
N ALA A 41 13.09 -10.85 54.45
CA ALA A 41 11.69 -11.19 54.18
C ALA A 41 11.48 -12.71 54.35
N GLN A 42 10.55 -13.07 55.22
CA GLN A 42 10.03 -14.44 55.34
C GLN A 42 9.26 -14.83 54.07
N ALA A 43 9.57 -16.03 53.53
CA ALA A 43 8.88 -16.57 52.37
C ALA A 43 7.39 -16.85 52.66
N ALA A 44 6.50 -16.21 51.93
CA ALA A 44 5.08 -16.54 51.90
C ALA A 44 4.82 -17.81 51.10
N PRO A 45 3.75 -18.59 51.41
CA PRO A 45 3.45 -19.83 50.70
C PRO A 45 3.17 -19.59 49.21
N VAL A 46 3.82 -20.37 48.36
CA VAL A 46 3.65 -20.33 46.90
C VAL A 46 2.27 -20.88 46.56
N THR A 47 1.37 -19.99 46.17
CA THR A 47 0.12 -20.38 45.51
C THR A 47 0.46 -20.94 44.13
N PRO A 48 -0.18 -22.05 43.65
CA PRO A 48 0.10 -22.58 42.32
C PRO A 48 -0.23 -21.48 41.29
N ALA A 49 0.72 -21.20 40.41
CA ALA A 49 0.57 -20.23 39.36
C ALA A 49 -0.67 -20.59 38.52
N ALA A 50 -1.60 -19.66 38.42
CA ALA A 50 -2.67 -19.74 37.43
C ALA A 50 -2.01 -19.94 36.05
N GLN A 51 -2.41 -20.98 35.33
CA GLN A 51 -1.96 -21.21 33.96
C GLN A 51 -2.27 -19.95 33.17
N GLU A 52 -1.22 -19.31 32.67
CA GLU A 52 -1.38 -18.22 31.72
C GLU A 52 -2.26 -18.74 30.57
N PRO A 53 -3.28 -17.95 30.11
CA PRO A 53 -4.04 -18.34 28.94
C PRO A 53 -3.06 -18.57 27.78
N PRO A 54 -3.33 -19.56 26.90
CA PRO A 54 -2.43 -19.87 25.80
C PRO A 54 -2.15 -18.58 25.02
N VAL A 55 -0.87 -18.21 24.94
CA VAL A 55 -0.41 -17.09 24.12
C VAL A 55 -0.87 -17.39 22.72
N ASN A 56 -1.82 -16.60 22.22
CA ASN A 56 -2.27 -16.71 20.84
C ASN A 56 -1.03 -16.57 19.95
N PRO A 57 -0.68 -17.56 19.12
CA PRO A 57 0.48 -17.44 18.27
C PRO A 57 0.35 -16.16 17.46
N GLY A 58 1.37 -15.29 17.51
CA GLY A 58 1.38 -14.03 16.79
C GLY A 58 1.22 -14.25 15.28
N SER A 59 1.03 -13.18 14.54
CA SER A 59 1.06 -13.25 13.07
C SER A 59 2.41 -13.73 12.56
N SER A 60 2.42 -14.32 11.37
CA SER A 60 3.66 -14.77 10.73
C SER A 60 3.76 -14.30 9.28
N VAL A 61 5.01 -14.22 8.80
CA VAL A 61 5.32 -13.89 7.41
C VAL A 61 6.11 -15.03 6.81
N VAL A 62 5.64 -15.60 5.71
CA VAL A 62 6.27 -16.73 5.03
C VAL A 62 6.58 -16.39 3.58
N LEU A 63 7.76 -16.80 3.10
CA LEU A 63 8.14 -16.73 1.69
C LEU A 63 7.80 -18.08 1.04
N ARG A 64 7.15 -18.01 -0.11
CA ARG A 64 6.78 -19.16 -0.93
C ARG A 64 7.29 -18.99 -2.36
N SER A 65 7.45 -20.12 -3.05
CA SER A 65 7.77 -20.16 -4.47
C SER A 65 7.06 -21.36 -5.10
N PHE A 66 6.61 -21.21 -6.34
CA PHE A 66 5.99 -22.26 -7.11
C PHE A 66 6.34 -22.12 -8.59
N ARG A 67 6.13 -23.18 -9.37
CA ARG A 67 6.35 -23.14 -10.81
C ARG A 67 5.17 -22.48 -11.52
N SER A 68 5.35 -21.25 -12.03
CA SER A 68 4.33 -20.59 -12.83
C SER A 68 4.36 -21.13 -14.27
N ALA A 69 3.18 -21.58 -14.73
CA ALA A 69 3.01 -22.04 -16.12
C ALA A 69 3.07 -20.85 -17.11
N SER A 70 2.50 -19.73 -16.75
CA SER A 70 2.47 -18.52 -17.57
C SER A 70 3.86 -17.89 -17.73
N LEU A 71 4.65 -17.81 -16.64
CA LEU A 71 6.00 -17.27 -16.65
C LEU A 71 7.08 -18.28 -17.06
N LYS A 72 6.76 -19.58 -17.07
CA LYS A 72 7.69 -20.69 -17.37
C LYS A 72 8.92 -20.73 -16.46
N ARG A 73 8.84 -20.16 -15.28
CA ARG A 73 9.89 -20.10 -14.25
C ARG A 73 9.28 -20.20 -12.86
N ASP A 74 10.13 -20.41 -11.86
CA ASP A 74 9.72 -20.32 -10.48
C ASP A 74 9.37 -18.86 -10.15
N TRP A 75 8.26 -18.69 -9.44
CA TRP A 75 7.72 -17.39 -9.05
C TRP A 75 7.47 -17.35 -7.56
N SER A 76 8.08 -16.36 -6.91
CA SER A 76 7.98 -16.17 -5.46
C SER A 76 6.91 -15.17 -5.06
N TYR A 77 6.38 -15.36 -3.87
CA TYR A 77 5.46 -14.46 -3.21
C TYR A 77 5.62 -14.54 -1.69
N THR A 78 5.39 -13.45 -1.00
CA THR A 78 5.39 -13.37 0.45
C THR A 78 3.96 -13.38 0.96
N VAL A 79 3.70 -14.06 2.07
CA VAL A 79 2.36 -14.15 2.67
C VAL A 79 2.43 -13.73 4.13
N TYR A 80 1.58 -12.79 4.51
CA TYR A 80 1.26 -12.52 5.90
C TYR A 80 0.08 -13.40 6.31
N LEU A 81 0.24 -14.11 7.42
CA LEU A 81 -0.79 -14.93 8.07
C LEU A 81 -1.20 -14.27 9.38
N PRO A 82 -2.51 -14.06 9.63
CA PRO A 82 -2.97 -13.33 10.82
C PRO A 82 -2.73 -14.12 12.10
N PRO A 83 -2.75 -13.45 13.28
CA PRO A 83 -2.68 -14.12 14.56
C PRO A 83 -3.73 -15.24 14.66
N GLY A 84 -3.31 -16.42 15.12
CA GLY A 84 -4.20 -17.59 15.24
C GLY A 84 -4.62 -18.22 13.91
N TYR A 85 -3.89 -17.97 12.81
CA TYR A 85 -4.18 -18.62 11.53
C TYR A 85 -4.23 -20.15 11.66
N ASN A 86 -5.35 -20.74 11.19
CA ASN A 86 -5.56 -22.19 11.19
C ASN A 86 -5.84 -22.67 9.76
N PRO A 87 -4.93 -23.45 9.14
CA PRO A 87 -5.11 -23.96 7.77
C PRO A 87 -6.31 -24.90 7.60
N GLU A 88 -6.73 -25.55 8.70
CA GLU A 88 -7.87 -26.49 8.70
C GLU A 88 -9.19 -25.81 9.15
N GLY A 89 -9.14 -24.51 9.42
CA GLY A 89 -10.29 -23.74 9.91
C GLY A 89 -11.17 -23.14 8.83
N ALA A 90 -11.98 -22.16 9.24
CA ALA A 90 -12.75 -21.36 8.31
C ALA A 90 -11.84 -20.59 7.35
N ARG A 91 -12.31 -20.39 6.11
CA ARG A 91 -11.53 -19.65 5.11
C ARG A 91 -11.46 -18.17 5.45
N TYR A 92 -10.25 -17.64 5.45
CA TYR A 92 -9.96 -16.24 5.69
C TYR A 92 -10.23 -15.40 4.44
N PRO A 93 -10.62 -14.13 4.58
CA PRO A 93 -10.46 -13.16 3.51
C PRO A 93 -9.01 -13.11 3.04
N VAL A 94 -8.83 -12.76 1.76
CA VAL A 94 -7.48 -12.58 1.18
C VAL A 94 -7.35 -11.22 0.50
N MET A 95 -6.22 -10.55 0.74
CA MET A 95 -5.86 -9.34 0.03
C MET A 95 -4.55 -9.54 -0.73
N TYR A 96 -4.54 -9.18 -2.01
CA TYR A 96 -3.33 -9.19 -2.82
C TYR A 96 -2.74 -7.79 -2.85
N LEU A 97 -1.47 -7.64 -2.40
CA LEU A 97 -0.77 -6.34 -2.35
C LEU A 97 0.41 -6.33 -3.34
N LEU A 98 0.30 -5.46 -4.33
CA LEU A 98 1.25 -5.31 -5.41
C LEU A 98 2.30 -4.26 -5.07
N HIS A 99 3.60 -4.58 -5.24
CA HIS A 99 4.69 -3.64 -4.98
C HIS A 99 4.91 -2.65 -6.14
N GLY A 100 5.66 -1.59 -5.88
CA GLY A 100 6.03 -0.56 -6.85
C GLY A 100 7.15 -1.00 -7.81
N ASN A 101 7.45 -0.17 -8.82
CA ASN A 101 8.55 -0.43 -9.76
C ASN A 101 9.89 -0.56 -9.03
N ALA A 102 10.73 -1.50 -9.49
CA ALA A 102 12.01 -1.86 -8.87
C ALA A 102 11.91 -2.36 -7.40
N GLY A 103 10.70 -2.61 -6.91
CA GLY A 103 10.46 -3.24 -5.62
C GLY A 103 10.44 -4.77 -5.67
N ASN A 104 10.00 -5.38 -4.58
CA ASN A 104 9.93 -6.82 -4.44
C ASN A 104 8.81 -7.27 -3.50
N ALA A 105 8.59 -8.59 -3.42
CA ALA A 105 7.56 -9.21 -2.60
C ALA A 105 7.63 -8.89 -1.09
N ASN A 106 8.77 -8.42 -0.57
CA ASN A 106 8.95 -8.13 0.84
C ASN A 106 8.79 -6.64 1.19
N ASP A 107 8.65 -5.75 0.21
CA ASP A 107 8.63 -4.30 0.46
C ASP A 107 7.52 -3.87 1.42
N TRP A 108 6.35 -4.46 1.31
CA TRP A 108 5.24 -4.18 2.21
C TRP A 108 5.57 -4.53 3.66
N ILE A 109 6.38 -5.57 3.90
CA ILE A 109 6.84 -5.98 5.22
C ILE A 109 7.96 -5.06 5.71
N THR A 110 9.04 -4.92 4.90
CA THR A 110 10.27 -4.26 5.33
C THR A 110 10.15 -2.74 5.35
N GLN A 111 9.48 -2.16 4.36
CA GLN A 111 9.32 -0.72 4.20
C GLN A 111 7.91 -0.26 4.60
N GLY A 112 6.87 -1.05 4.28
CA GLY A 112 5.47 -0.72 4.53
C GLY A 112 5.01 -0.92 5.98
N ARG A 113 5.76 -1.64 6.82
CA ARG A 113 5.36 -2.06 8.18
C ARG A 113 4.00 -2.79 8.20
N LEU A 114 3.71 -3.53 7.12
CA LEU A 114 2.41 -4.18 6.91
C LEU A 114 2.01 -5.04 8.11
N GLN A 115 2.92 -5.90 8.59
CA GLN A 115 2.63 -6.83 9.69
C GLN A 115 2.13 -6.09 10.92
N ALA A 116 2.90 -5.12 11.44
CA ALA A 116 2.53 -4.36 12.63
C ALA A 116 1.22 -3.57 12.46
N THR A 117 1.01 -2.98 11.27
CA THR A 117 -0.23 -2.25 10.97
C THR A 117 -1.42 -3.19 10.95
N THR A 118 -1.31 -4.34 10.28
CA THR A 118 -2.40 -5.32 10.15
C THR A 118 -2.73 -5.95 11.49
N ASP A 119 -1.72 -6.34 12.29
CA ASP A 119 -1.89 -6.89 13.64
C ASP A 119 -2.67 -5.93 14.52
N THR A 120 -2.28 -4.65 14.52
CA THR A 120 -2.97 -3.60 15.29
C THR A 120 -4.44 -3.44 14.88
N LEU A 121 -4.73 -3.46 13.57
CA LEU A 121 -6.10 -3.31 13.07
C LEU A 121 -6.97 -4.54 13.42
N ILE A 122 -6.40 -5.75 13.36
CA ILE A 122 -7.09 -6.99 13.75
C ILE A 122 -7.35 -7.00 15.27
N GLU A 123 -6.36 -6.66 16.09
CA GLU A 123 -6.49 -6.56 17.55
C GLU A 123 -7.60 -5.59 17.95
N ARG A 124 -7.67 -4.44 17.28
CA ARG A 124 -8.72 -3.43 17.48
C ARG A 124 -10.06 -3.79 16.85
N ARG A 125 -10.14 -4.92 16.15
CA ARG A 125 -11.34 -5.34 15.39
C ARG A 125 -11.80 -4.32 14.34
N GLU A 126 -10.87 -3.53 13.81
CA GLU A 126 -11.12 -2.58 12.74
C GLU A 126 -11.13 -3.25 11.36
N ILE A 127 -10.47 -4.41 11.25
CA ILE A 127 -10.56 -5.34 10.11
C ILE A 127 -10.69 -6.77 10.62
N PRO A 128 -11.28 -7.70 9.84
CA PRO A 128 -11.24 -9.12 10.17
C PRO A 128 -9.81 -9.69 10.06
N PRO A 129 -9.50 -10.84 10.70
CA PRO A 129 -8.32 -11.61 10.38
C PRO A 129 -8.26 -11.89 8.87
N VAL A 130 -7.16 -11.52 8.21
CA VAL A 130 -7.00 -11.55 6.75
C VAL A 130 -5.63 -12.13 6.38
N VAL A 131 -5.58 -12.95 5.34
CA VAL A 131 -4.33 -13.38 4.70
C VAL A 131 -3.95 -12.31 3.65
N ILE A 132 -2.67 -11.88 3.66
CA ILE A 132 -2.21 -10.90 2.67
C ILE A 132 -1.09 -11.51 1.84
N VAL A 133 -1.25 -11.48 0.51
CA VAL A 133 -0.36 -12.09 -0.47
C VAL A 133 0.34 -11.01 -1.26
N MET A 134 1.66 -11.05 -1.30
CA MET A 134 2.52 -10.06 -1.94
C MET A 134 3.38 -10.74 -2.99
N PRO A 135 2.96 -10.76 -4.27
CA PRO A 135 3.73 -11.41 -5.35
C PRO A 135 4.93 -10.59 -5.80
N GLN A 136 5.96 -11.29 -6.32
CA GLN A 136 7.09 -10.68 -7.00
C GLN A 136 6.69 -10.24 -8.42
N GLY A 137 6.42 -8.95 -8.60
CA GLY A 137 5.97 -8.38 -9.88
C GLY A 137 7.09 -7.89 -10.80
N GLY A 138 8.36 -7.88 -10.36
CA GLY A 138 9.48 -7.34 -11.13
C GLY A 138 9.26 -5.89 -11.57
N THR A 139 9.50 -5.63 -12.84
CA THR A 139 9.23 -4.35 -13.50
C THR A 139 8.22 -4.49 -14.65
N ASP A 140 7.40 -5.54 -14.63
CA ASP A 140 6.52 -5.91 -15.76
C ASP A 140 5.14 -5.23 -15.70
N TRP A 141 4.93 -4.33 -14.76
CA TRP A 141 3.72 -3.51 -14.64
C TRP A 141 2.41 -4.32 -14.62
N TYR A 142 2.50 -5.59 -14.21
CA TYR A 142 1.35 -6.48 -14.09
C TYR A 142 0.53 -6.61 -15.40
N VAL A 143 1.20 -6.54 -16.55
CA VAL A 143 0.63 -6.72 -17.89
C VAL A 143 1.31 -7.88 -18.63
N ASP A 144 0.65 -8.39 -19.67
CA ASP A 144 1.21 -9.45 -20.53
C ASP A 144 1.97 -8.84 -21.70
N ARG A 145 3.25 -8.52 -21.46
CA ARG A 145 4.15 -7.97 -22.50
C ARG A 145 5.46 -8.73 -22.54
N LYS A 146 6.49 -8.32 -21.80
CA LYS A 146 7.78 -9.02 -21.73
C LYS A 146 7.60 -10.40 -21.11
N GLU A 147 6.96 -10.45 -19.96
CA GLU A 147 6.47 -11.67 -19.33
C GLU A 147 4.94 -11.64 -19.30
N LYS A 148 4.33 -12.79 -19.12
CA LYS A 148 2.88 -12.91 -19.00
C LYS A 148 2.43 -12.69 -17.56
N MET A 149 2.76 -11.53 -17.00
CA MET A 149 2.55 -11.23 -15.58
C MET A 149 1.06 -11.14 -15.19
N GLN A 150 0.22 -10.57 -16.07
CA GLN A 150 -1.23 -10.55 -15.84
C GLN A 150 -1.81 -11.98 -15.83
N SER A 151 -1.44 -12.79 -16.83
CA SER A 151 -1.85 -14.20 -16.91
C SER A 151 -1.35 -14.99 -15.70
N ALA A 152 -0.10 -14.79 -15.29
CA ALA A 152 0.47 -15.45 -14.11
C ALA A 152 -0.29 -15.09 -12.84
N PHE A 153 -0.64 -13.82 -12.66
CA PHE A 153 -1.42 -13.40 -11.50
C PHE A 153 -2.80 -14.08 -11.47
N LEU A 154 -3.52 -14.03 -12.57
CA LEU A 154 -4.91 -14.51 -12.63
C LEU A 154 -5.02 -16.04 -12.69
N ASN A 155 -4.15 -16.70 -13.47
CA ASN A 155 -4.31 -18.12 -13.78
C ASN A 155 -3.39 -19.03 -12.96
N ASP A 156 -2.28 -18.48 -12.40
CA ASP A 156 -1.34 -19.31 -11.64
C ASP A 156 -1.35 -18.93 -10.15
N LEU A 157 -1.22 -17.64 -9.78
CA LEU A 157 -1.11 -17.24 -8.37
C LEU A 157 -2.43 -17.39 -7.59
N LEU A 158 -3.56 -16.97 -8.17
CA LEU A 158 -4.85 -17.09 -7.46
C LEU A 158 -5.13 -18.55 -7.09
N PRO A 159 -5.05 -19.53 -8.03
CA PRO A 159 -5.24 -20.94 -7.71
C PRO A 159 -4.17 -21.51 -6.75
N GLU A 160 -2.91 -21.10 -6.89
CA GLU A 160 -1.82 -21.51 -5.98
C GLU A 160 -2.14 -21.13 -4.55
N VAL A 161 -2.55 -19.87 -4.32
CA VAL A 161 -2.90 -19.37 -3.00
C VAL A 161 -4.13 -20.08 -2.43
N GLU A 162 -5.17 -20.28 -3.24
CA GLU A 162 -6.41 -20.98 -2.84
C GLU A 162 -6.20 -22.46 -2.50
N THR A 163 -5.17 -23.07 -3.09
CA THR A 163 -4.82 -24.48 -2.84
C THR A 163 -4.00 -24.64 -1.55
N HIS A 164 -3.11 -23.69 -1.26
CA HIS A 164 -2.14 -23.85 -0.17
C HIS A 164 -2.49 -23.09 1.12
N PHE A 165 -3.50 -22.23 1.08
CA PHE A 165 -3.95 -21.46 2.23
C PHE A 165 -5.47 -21.56 2.41
N ALA A 166 -5.91 -21.50 3.67
CA ALA A 166 -7.34 -21.45 4.00
C ALA A 166 -7.93 -20.07 3.67
N VAL A 167 -8.00 -19.72 2.40
CA VAL A 167 -8.52 -18.42 1.94
C VAL A 167 -9.80 -18.54 1.13
N SER A 168 -10.60 -17.49 1.12
CA SER A 168 -11.84 -17.43 0.34
C SER A 168 -11.52 -17.33 -1.16
N ASN A 169 -12.20 -18.13 -1.96
CA ASN A 169 -12.21 -18.04 -3.43
C ASN A 169 -13.39 -17.22 -3.97
N GLN A 170 -14.21 -16.66 -3.07
CA GLN A 170 -15.36 -15.85 -3.45
C GLN A 170 -14.96 -14.37 -3.59
N ARG A 171 -15.66 -13.66 -4.47
CA ARG A 171 -15.48 -12.21 -4.64
C ARG A 171 -15.60 -11.46 -3.29
N ALA A 172 -16.60 -11.78 -2.48
CA ALA A 172 -16.87 -11.13 -1.20
C ALA A 172 -15.77 -11.35 -0.14
N GLY A 173 -14.82 -12.25 -0.40
CA GLY A 173 -13.66 -12.50 0.46
C GLY A 173 -12.34 -12.10 -0.17
N ARG A 174 -12.32 -11.39 -1.32
CA ARG A 174 -11.08 -11.08 -2.03
C ARG A 174 -10.95 -9.59 -2.32
N ALA A 175 -9.88 -8.98 -1.84
CA ALA A 175 -9.50 -7.58 -2.10
C ALA A 175 -8.15 -7.49 -2.82
N ILE A 176 -7.86 -6.35 -3.43
CA ILE A 176 -6.59 -6.08 -4.10
C ILE A 176 -6.09 -4.69 -3.73
N GLY A 177 -4.77 -4.50 -3.74
CA GLY A 177 -4.20 -3.17 -3.57
C GLY A 177 -2.78 -3.10 -4.10
N GLY A 178 -2.23 -1.91 -4.10
CA GLY A 178 -0.85 -1.73 -4.53
C GLY A 178 -0.40 -0.29 -4.47
N VAL A 179 0.92 -0.13 -4.60
CA VAL A 179 1.60 1.17 -4.56
C VAL A 179 2.26 1.45 -5.91
N SER A 180 2.15 2.69 -6.41
CA SER A 180 2.83 3.12 -7.64
C SER A 180 2.49 2.21 -8.84
N MET A 181 3.48 1.51 -9.43
CA MET A 181 3.28 0.45 -10.42
C MET A 181 2.27 -0.61 -9.96
N GLY A 182 2.32 -1.01 -8.67
CA GLY A 182 1.34 -1.94 -8.09
C GLY A 182 -0.05 -1.34 -8.00
N GLY A 183 -0.17 -0.04 -7.78
CA GLY A 183 -1.44 0.70 -7.85
C GLY A 183 -2.03 0.71 -9.26
N PHE A 184 -1.18 0.85 -10.30
CA PHE A 184 -1.59 0.65 -11.70
C PHE A 184 -2.11 -0.78 -11.91
N GLY A 185 -1.38 -1.80 -11.45
CA GLY A 185 -1.79 -3.20 -11.55
C GLY A 185 -3.11 -3.49 -10.84
N ALA A 186 -3.25 -3.01 -9.61
CA ALA A 186 -4.47 -3.19 -8.81
C ALA A 186 -5.70 -2.54 -9.45
N LEU A 187 -5.54 -1.31 -9.98
CA LEU A 187 -6.60 -0.66 -10.76
C LEU A 187 -6.96 -1.49 -11.99
N ARG A 188 -5.94 -1.90 -12.75
CA ARG A 188 -6.14 -2.68 -13.99
C ARG A 188 -6.90 -3.99 -13.73
N PHE A 189 -6.50 -4.78 -12.72
CA PHE A 189 -7.20 -6.00 -12.35
C PHE A 189 -8.64 -5.73 -11.88
N SER A 190 -8.86 -4.67 -11.11
CA SER A 190 -10.19 -4.27 -10.67
C SER A 190 -11.12 -3.90 -11.83
N LEU A 191 -10.57 -3.29 -12.89
CA LEU A 191 -11.35 -2.91 -14.08
C LEU A 191 -11.58 -4.08 -15.04
N LEU A 192 -10.58 -4.97 -15.20
CA LEU A 192 -10.69 -6.13 -16.10
C LEU A 192 -11.55 -7.23 -15.49
N GLU A 193 -11.38 -7.51 -14.20
CA GLU A 193 -12.00 -8.64 -13.51
C GLU A 193 -12.78 -8.20 -12.25
N PRO A 194 -13.78 -7.29 -12.40
CA PRO A 194 -14.53 -6.76 -11.25
C PRO A 194 -15.34 -7.84 -10.51
N GLY A 195 -15.53 -9.01 -11.11
CA GLY A 195 -16.12 -10.18 -10.48
C GLY A 195 -15.20 -10.92 -9.52
N LEU A 196 -13.88 -10.60 -9.51
CA LEU A 196 -12.92 -11.26 -8.62
C LEU A 196 -12.70 -10.50 -7.31
N PHE A 197 -12.86 -9.18 -7.30
CA PHE A 197 -12.50 -8.35 -6.14
C PHE A 197 -13.68 -7.54 -5.63
N CYS A 198 -13.85 -7.49 -4.32
CA CYS A 198 -14.91 -6.72 -3.68
C CYS A 198 -14.45 -5.32 -3.25
N GLY A 199 -13.14 -5.06 -3.13
CA GLY A 199 -12.58 -3.77 -2.77
C GLY A 199 -11.16 -3.60 -3.28
N ALA A 200 -10.71 -2.35 -3.46
CA ALA A 200 -9.37 -2.02 -3.91
C ALA A 200 -8.74 -0.86 -3.14
N MET A 201 -7.39 -0.91 -2.97
CA MET A 201 -6.56 0.13 -2.38
C MET A 201 -5.48 0.54 -3.37
N LEU A 202 -5.47 1.81 -3.78
CA LEU A 202 -4.57 2.38 -4.77
C LEU A 202 -3.76 3.50 -4.12
N LEU A 203 -2.51 3.20 -3.72
CA LEU A 203 -1.61 4.17 -3.09
C LEU A 203 -0.65 4.74 -4.15
N SER A 204 -0.69 6.04 -4.37
CA SER A 204 0.05 6.77 -5.40
C SER A 204 0.11 5.99 -6.72
N PRO A 205 -1.04 5.57 -7.29
CA PRO A 205 -1.04 4.70 -8.46
C PRO A 205 -0.38 5.40 -9.64
N ALA A 206 0.57 4.72 -10.29
CA ALA A 206 1.29 5.26 -11.45
C ALA A 206 0.41 5.19 -12.71
N ILE A 207 -0.69 5.92 -12.67
CA ILE A 207 -1.69 6.04 -13.74
C ILE A 207 -1.62 7.43 -14.34
N TYR A 208 -1.81 7.53 -15.63
CA TYR A 208 -1.77 8.80 -16.35
C TYR A 208 -2.83 8.76 -17.45
N ALA A 209 -3.83 9.66 -17.40
CA ALA A 209 -4.95 9.66 -18.36
C ALA A 209 -4.47 9.77 -19.82
N ASN A 210 -3.39 10.52 -20.02
CA ASN A 210 -2.69 10.62 -21.29
C ASN A 210 -1.41 9.75 -21.26
N GLU A 211 -0.26 10.35 -21.48
CA GLU A 211 1.04 9.66 -21.41
C GLU A 211 1.74 9.90 -20.08
N PRO A 212 2.55 8.93 -19.61
CA PRO A 212 3.38 9.14 -18.44
C PRO A 212 4.42 10.24 -18.68
N PRO A 213 4.76 11.05 -17.65
CA PRO A 213 5.78 12.09 -17.80
C PRO A 213 7.14 11.50 -18.16
N LEU A 214 8.05 12.32 -18.71
CA LEU A 214 9.32 11.86 -19.25
C LEU A 214 10.21 11.13 -18.22
N ASN A 215 10.08 11.46 -16.95
CA ASN A 215 10.80 10.82 -15.83
C ASN A 215 10.10 9.60 -15.24
N SER A 216 8.92 9.21 -15.75
CA SER A 216 8.21 8.02 -15.27
C SER A 216 8.92 6.73 -15.67
N ALA A 217 9.02 5.78 -14.74
CA ALA A 217 9.55 4.44 -15.00
C ALA A 217 8.82 3.73 -16.16
N ALA A 218 7.54 3.99 -16.38
CA ALA A 218 6.77 3.45 -17.49
C ALA A 218 7.44 3.66 -18.87
N ARG A 219 8.21 4.74 -19.01
CA ARG A 219 8.91 5.03 -20.27
C ARG A 219 10.18 4.23 -20.50
N TYR A 220 10.79 3.67 -19.44
CA TYR A 220 12.13 3.08 -19.52
C TYR A 220 12.18 1.58 -19.25
N VAL A 221 11.16 1.02 -18.62
CA VAL A 221 11.14 -0.42 -18.28
C VAL A 221 10.99 -1.34 -19.49
N GLY A 222 10.68 -0.78 -20.70
CA GLY A 222 10.52 -1.53 -21.95
C GLY A 222 9.30 -2.45 -21.97
N VAL A 223 8.30 -2.18 -21.14
CA VAL A 223 7.01 -2.89 -21.13
C VAL A 223 6.04 -2.23 -22.11
N PHE A 224 6.06 -0.90 -22.18
CA PHE A 224 5.18 -0.13 -23.06
C PHE A 224 5.89 0.23 -24.38
N GLY A 225 6.55 -0.74 -25.00
CA GLY A 225 7.27 -0.62 -26.27
C GLY A 225 8.53 -1.48 -26.26
N ASP A 226 8.92 -2.03 -27.43
CA ASP A 226 10.01 -3.04 -27.52
C ASP A 226 11.41 -2.42 -27.43
N ARG A 227 11.62 -1.23 -28.00
CA ARG A 227 12.91 -0.52 -28.01
C ARG A 227 12.85 0.80 -27.29
N GLN A 228 11.72 1.48 -27.40
CA GLN A 228 11.41 2.76 -26.77
C GLN A 228 9.94 2.76 -26.38
N PHE A 229 9.52 3.71 -25.56
CA PHE A 229 8.13 3.89 -25.19
C PHE A 229 7.25 4.08 -26.45
N ASP A 230 6.18 3.29 -26.56
CA ASP A 230 5.16 3.38 -27.61
C ASP A 230 3.83 3.88 -26.98
N SER A 231 3.44 5.07 -27.36
CA SER A 231 2.22 5.71 -26.91
C SER A 231 0.96 4.87 -27.19
N ARG A 232 0.91 4.15 -28.32
CA ARG A 232 -0.24 3.29 -28.66
C ARG A 232 -0.36 2.12 -27.69
N VAL A 233 0.77 1.47 -27.36
CA VAL A 233 0.80 0.37 -26.38
C VAL A 233 0.39 0.86 -25.01
N TRP A 234 0.85 2.07 -24.63
CA TRP A 234 0.42 2.69 -23.39
C TRP A 234 -1.08 2.90 -23.34
N HIS A 235 -1.66 3.57 -24.36
CA HIS A 235 -3.09 3.86 -24.42
C HIS A 235 -3.97 2.60 -24.47
N GLU A 236 -3.50 1.52 -25.09
CA GLU A 236 -4.18 0.23 -25.11
C GLU A 236 -4.25 -0.42 -23.72
N LEU A 237 -3.15 -0.35 -22.96
CA LEU A 237 -3.01 -1.03 -21.69
C LEU A 237 -3.44 -0.19 -20.48
N ASN A 238 -3.50 1.12 -20.62
CA ASN A 238 -3.83 2.05 -19.55
C ASN A 238 -5.33 2.06 -19.21
N TYR A 239 -5.64 2.52 -18.01
CA TYR A 239 -6.99 2.47 -17.44
C TYR A 239 -8.09 3.15 -18.28
N PRO A 240 -7.86 4.26 -19.01
CA PRO A 240 -8.93 4.87 -19.81
C PRO A 240 -9.54 3.93 -20.85
N ALA A 241 -8.72 3.07 -21.47
CA ALA A 241 -9.21 2.07 -22.43
C ALA A 241 -10.14 1.03 -21.80
N LEU A 242 -10.00 0.79 -20.50
CA LEU A 242 -10.75 -0.23 -19.77
C LEU A 242 -12.08 0.28 -19.20
N LEU A 243 -12.20 1.60 -18.96
CA LEU A 243 -13.35 2.18 -18.24
C LEU A 243 -14.68 1.90 -18.92
N ARG A 244 -14.74 2.01 -20.26
CA ARG A 244 -15.99 1.77 -21.00
C ARG A 244 -16.49 0.32 -20.77
N GLY A 245 -15.60 -0.65 -20.90
CA GLY A 245 -15.92 -2.06 -20.70
C GLY A 245 -16.29 -2.36 -19.23
N TYR A 246 -15.58 -1.76 -18.29
CA TYR A 246 -15.86 -1.86 -16.88
C TYR A 246 -17.23 -1.32 -16.51
N PHE A 247 -17.61 -0.12 -16.97
CA PHE A 247 -18.90 0.48 -16.66
C PHE A 247 -20.08 -0.20 -17.35
N ALA A 248 -19.86 -1.01 -18.38
CA ALA A 248 -20.88 -1.85 -18.98
C ALA A 248 -21.20 -3.12 -18.17
N ARG A 249 -20.36 -3.49 -17.19
CA ARG A 249 -20.58 -4.68 -16.35
C ARG A 249 -21.47 -4.36 -15.13
N SER A 250 -22.04 -5.38 -14.52
CA SER A 250 -22.88 -5.25 -13.32
C SER A 250 -22.07 -5.01 -12.04
N TRP A 251 -20.83 -5.51 -11.97
CA TRP A 251 -19.99 -5.40 -10.78
C TRP A 251 -19.29 -4.05 -10.71
N ARG A 252 -19.24 -3.48 -9.50
CA ARG A 252 -18.43 -2.31 -9.17
C ARG A 252 -17.46 -2.67 -8.05
N VAL A 253 -16.21 -2.25 -8.17
CA VAL A 253 -15.19 -2.40 -7.13
C VAL A 253 -15.06 -1.05 -6.42
N PRO A 254 -15.43 -0.93 -5.14
CA PRO A 254 -15.11 0.23 -4.33
C PRO A 254 -13.60 0.47 -4.29
N MET A 255 -13.15 1.72 -4.44
CA MET A 255 -11.72 2.05 -4.57
C MET A 255 -11.30 3.12 -3.58
N PHE A 256 -10.33 2.82 -2.72
CA PHE A 256 -9.58 3.80 -1.94
C PHE A 256 -8.41 4.29 -2.78
N ILE A 257 -8.36 5.57 -3.08
CA ILE A 257 -7.32 6.20 -3.89
C ILE A 257 -6.61 7.21 -3.02
N ALA A 258 -5.27 7.16 -2.94
CA ALA A 258 -4.54 8.11 -2.13
C ALA A 258 -3.19 8.46 -2.72
N ALA A 259 -2.72 9.69 -2.49
CA ALA A 259 -1.41 10.18 -2.92
C ALA A 259 -0.88 11.26 -1.97
N GLY A 260 0.42 11.52 -2.03
CA GLY A 260 1.02 12.71 -1.43
C GLY A 260 0.78 13.95 -2.30
N ASP A 261 0.70 15.13 -1.69
CA ASP A 261 0.47 16.41 -2.38
C ASP A 261 1.72 16.93 -3.11
N ASP A 262 2.93 16.54 -2.66
CA ASP A 262 4.19 16.79 -3.37
C ASP A 262 4.41 15.87 -4.57
N ASP A 263 3.64 14.79 -4.70
CA ASP A 263 3.63 13.92 -5.89
C ASP A 263 2.66 14.47 -6.95
N LEU A 264 2.94 15.69 -7.39
CA LEU A 264 2.01 16.55 -8.15
C LEU A 264 1.31 15.85 -9.31
N THR A 265 2.06 15.07 -10.11
CA THR A 265 1.47 14.38 -11.26
C THR A 265 0.52 13.26 -10.82
N ILE A 266 0.95 12.43 -9.88
CA ILE A 266 0.15 11.30 -9.40
C ILE A 266 -1.08 11.79 -8.63
N GLN A 267 -0.93 12.84 -7.83
CA GLN A 267 -2.04 13.47 -7.11
C GLN A 267 -3.10 14.00 -8.08
N ALA A 268 -2.69 14.71 -9.14
CA ALA A 268 -3.60 15.22 -10.16
C ALA A 268 -4.31 14.07 -10.90
N GLU A 269 -3.58 13.04 -11.35
CA GLU A 269 -4.13 11.89 -12.05
C GLU A 269 -5.05 11.03 -11.15
N SER A 270 -4.73 10.90 -9.88
CA SER A 270 -5.59 10.27 -8.87
C SER A 270 -6.93 11.00 -8.73
N SER A 271 -6.90 12.33 -8.76
CA SER A 271 -8.10 13.18 -8.71
C SER A 271 -8.96 13.05 -9.98
N VAL A 272 -8.32 12.92 -11.15
CA VAL A 272 -9.01 12.65 -12.43
C VAL A 272 -9.71 11.29 -12.38
N LEU A 273 -9.01 10.21 -11.98
CA LEU A 273 -9.60 8.88 -11.83
C LEU A 273 -10.78 8.89 -10.84
N TYR A 274 -10.59 9.47 -9.66
CA TYR A 274 -11.65 9.61 -8.67
C TYR A 274 -12.90 10.28 -9.24
N THR A 275 -12.72 11.39 -9.95
CA THR A 275 -13.83 12.14 -10.57
C THR A 275 -14.57 11.29 -11.61
N GLN A 276 -13.85 10.52 -12.44
CA GLN A 276 -14.45 9.63 -13.44
C GLN A 276 -15.27 8.52 -12.80
N LEU A 277 -14.72 7.87 -11.75
CA LEU A 277 -15.40 6.84 -10.99
C LEU A 277 -16.69 7.36 -10.34
N ARG A 278 -16.61 8.51 -9.66
CA ARG A 278 -17.76 9.11 -8.97
C ARG A 278 -18.86 9.55 -9.91
N ARG A 279 -18.51 10.10 -11.09
CA ARG A 279 -19.49 10.44 -12.14
C ARG A 279 -20.22 9.19 -12.67
N ALA A 280 -19.53 8.07 -12.72
CA ALA A 280 -20.11 6.78 -13.12
C ALA A 280 -20.76 6.01 -11.94
N GLN A 281 -20.99 6.68 -10.80
CA GLN A 281 -21.58 6.08 -9.59
C GLN A 281 -20.79 4.90 -9.02
N ASN A 282 -19.49 4.80 -9.32
CA ASN A 282 -18.62 3.81 -8.68
C ASN A 282 -18.24 4.32 -7.27
N PRO A 283 -18.41 3.51 -6.21
CA PRO A 283 -17.92 3.89 -4.89
C PRO A 283 -16.41 4.14 -4.92
N ALA A 284 -15.99 5.31 -4.48
CA ALA A 284 -14.60 5.66 -4.38
C ALA A 284 -14.37 6.71 -3.30
N GLU A 285 -13.21 6.67 -2.67
CA GLU A 285 -12.72 7.63 -1.70
C GLU A 285 -11.36 8.16 -2.17
N LEU A 286 -11.10 9.45 -1.99
CA LEU A 286 -9.82 10.08 -2.32
C LEU A 286 -9.21 10.67 -1.05
N ARG A 287 -7.91 10.41 -0.82
CA ARG A 287 -7.10 11.05 0.21
C ARG A 287 -5.85 11.65 -0.40
N ILE A 288 -5.65 12.93 -0.18
CA ILE A 288 -4.40 13.62 -0.46
C ILE A 288 -3.83 14.03 0.89
N VAL A 289 -2.57 13.69 1.13
CA VAL A 289 -1.85 13.94 2.38
C VAL A 289 -0.53 14.63 2.09
N ASP A 290 0.04 15.29 3.09
CA ASP A 290 1.36 15.91 3.01
C ASP A 290 2.44 14.87 2.66
N GLY A 291 3.32 15.20 1.69
CA GLY A 291 4.47 14.41 1.28
C GLY A 291 4.48 13.93 -0.17
N GLY A 292 5.56 13.26 -0.55
CA GLY A 292 5.85 12.84 -1.92
C GLY A 292 5.55 11.36 -2.22
N HIS A 293 6.19 10.85 -3.30
CA HIS A 293 6.10 9.45 -3.74
C HIS A 293 6.98 8.53 -2.90
N THR A 294 6.65 8.36 -1.62
CA THR A 294 7.53 7.73 -0.62
C THR A 294 6.80 6.74 0.29
N TRP A 295 7.57 5.82 0.88
CA TRP A 295 7.05 4.87 1.86
C TRP A 295 6.50 5.54 3.13
N ASP A 296 6.95 6.75 3.49
CA ASP A 296 6.39 7.47 4.64
C ASP A 296 4.92 7.81 4.41
N VAL A 297 4.59 8.33 3.24
CA VAL A 297 3.19 8.58 2.81
C VAL A 297 2.40 7.28 2.78
N TRP A 298 2.93 6.24 2.16
CA TRP A 298 2.20 4.98 1.99
C TRP A 298 1.98 4.23 3.31
N ARG A 299 2.94 4.28 4.25
CA ARG A 299 2.75 3.75 5.61
C ARG A 299 1.64 4.47 6.36
N GLY A 300 1.61 5.81 6.27
CA GLY A 300 0.59 6.62 6.91
C GLY A 300 -0.84 6.32 6.40
N LEU A 301 -0.95 5.94 5.14
CA LEU A 301 -2.23 5.65 4.47
C LEU A 301 -2.65 4.18 4.53
N LEU A 302 -1.71 3.25 4.82
CA LEU A 302 -1.95 1.81 4.75
C LEU A 302 -3.14 1.36 5.60
N GLY A 303 -3.22 1.81 6.85
CA GLY A 303 -4.31 1.42 7.75
C GLY A 303 -5.69 1.86 7.24
N GLN A 304 -5.80 3.08 6.71
CA GLN A 304 -7.06 3.57 6.15
C GLN A 304 -7.43 2.80 4.88
N GLY A 305 -6.45 2.54 4.01
CA GLY A 305 -6.64 1.80 2.78
C GLY A 305 -7.05 0.34 3.02
N LEU A 306 -6.44 -0.34 4.01
CA LEU A 306 -6.83 -1.70 4.41
C LEU A 306 -8.27 -1.73 4.93
N LYS A 307 -8.66 -0.81 5.80
CA LYS A 307 -10.03 -0.72 6.32
C LYS A 307 -11.05 -0.56 5.19
N TYR A 308 -10.81 0.38 4.29
CA TYR A 308 -11.71 0.62 3.17
C TYR A 308 -11.81 -0.58 2.21
N ALA A 309 -10.66 -1.14 1.80
CA ALA A 309 -10.63 -2.24 0.84
C ALA A 309 -11.24 -3.54 1.39
N LEU A 310 -11.21 -3.73 2.72
CA LEU A 310 -11.73 -4.90 3.41
C LEU A 310 -13.15 -4.70 3.98
N GLU A 311 -13.75 -3.51 3.86
CA GLU A 311 -15.12 -3.25 4.31
C GLU A 311 -16.15 -4.16 3.63
N CYS A 312 -15.88 -4.56 2.38
CA CYS A 312 -16.72 -5.46 1.59
C CYS A 312 -16.63 -6.93 1.99
N VAL A 313 -15.66 -7.29 2.82
CA VAL A 313 -15.39 -8.67 3.20
C VAL A 313 -16.39 -9.12 4.27
N LYS A 314 -17.02 -10.25 4.03
CA LYS A 314 -18.06 -10.82 4.91
C LYS A 314 -17.64 -12.17 5.43
#